data_a40109ba428fdcce9d0340dc1721c09f
#
_entry.id   a40109ba428fdcce9d0340dc1721c09f
#
_cell.length_a   1.000
_cell.length_b   1.000
_cell.length_c   1.000
_cell.angle_alpha   90.00
_cell.angle_beta   90.00
_cell.angle_gamma   90.00
#
_symmetry.space_group_name_H-M   'P 1'
#
loop_
_entity.id
_entity.type
_entity.pdbx_description
1 polymer ?
#
loop_
_entity_poly.entity_id
_entity_poly.type
_entity_poly.pdbx_seq_one_letter_code
_entity_poly.pdbx_strand_id
1 'polypeptide(L)'
;MNPAMDNEFQQWLSQINQVCGNFTGRLLTERYTGVLDTHFAKGLKLSTVTTSGVNLSRTWQEVKGSDDAWFYTVFQLSGQAIMEQDERQVQIGAGDITLLDASRPCSLYWQESSKQISLLLPRTLLEQYFPHQKPVCAERLDADLPMVQLSHRLLQESMNNPALSETESEAALQAMVCLLRPVLHQRESVQPRRERQFQKVVTLIDDNIREEILRPEWIAGETGMSVRSLYRMFADKGLVVAQYIRNLSLIHISEP
;
A
#
# COMPACT_ATOMS: atom_id res chain seq x y z
N MET A 1 -1.44 11.96 -30.45
CA MET A 1 -0.41 11.70 -29.43
C MET A 1 0.94 11.73 -30.12
N ASN A 2 1.96 12.36 -29.52
CA ASN A 2 3.28 12.52 -30.16
C ASN A 2 4.04 11.18 -30.03
N PRO A 3 4.47 10.52 -31.14
CA PRO A 3 5.15 9.21 -31.07
C PRO A 3 6.45 9.22 -30.23
N ALA A 4 7.16 10.35 -30.19
CA ALA A 4 8.37 10.49 -29.39
C ALA A 4 8.05 10.44 -27.88
N MET A 5 7.00 11.13 -27.45
CA MET A 5 6.54 11.15 -26.05
C MET A 5 6.04 9.77 -25.61
N ASP A 6 5.37 9.06 -26.49
CA ASP A 6 4.89 7.70 -26.20
C ASP A 6 6.08 6.74 -25.99
N ASN A 7 7.12 6.85 -26.82
CA ASN A 7 8.34 6.06 -26.67
C ASN A 7 9.09 6.38 -25.35
N GLU A 8 9.21 7.65 -24.98
CA GLU A 8 9.83 8.08 -23.71
C GLU A 8 9.03 7.53 -22.51
N PHE A 9 7.70 7.58 -22.59
CA PHE A 9 6.83 7.03 -21.56
C PHE A 9 7.00 5.51 -21.44
N GLN A 10 7.03 4.76 -22.54
CA GLN A 10 7.22 3.30 -22.51
C GLN A 10 8.60 2.91 -21.95
N GLN A 11 9.65 3.66 -22.26
CA GLN A 11 10.97 3.44 -21.67
C GLN A 11 10.96 3.68 -20.16
N TRP A 12 10.36 4.78 -19.70
CA TRP A 12 10.22 5.07 -18.28
C TRP A 12 9.38 4.01 -17.57
N LEU A 13 8.24 3.59 -18.13
CA LEU A 13 7.39 2.53 -17.59
C LEU A 13 8.15 1.20 -17.46
N SER A 14 8.98 0.88 -18.45
CA SER A 14 9.86 -0.29 -18.40
C SER A 14 10.84 -0.22 -17.23
N GLN A 15 11.45 0.95 -16.97
CA GLN A 15 12.34 1.17 -15.84
C GLN A 15 11.59 1.03 -14.49
N ILE A 16 10.40 1.62 -14.36
CA ILE A 16 9.53 1.45 -13.20
C ILE A 16 9.26 -0.03 -12.94
N ASN A 17 8.93 -0.79 -13.99
CA ASN A 17 8.61 -2.20 -13.88
C ASN A 17 9.80 -3.08 -13.47
N GLN A 18 11.01 -2.68 -13.82
CA GLN A 18 12.23 -3.36 -13.40
C GLN A 18 12.56 -3.14 -11.90
N VAL A 19 12.23 -1.95 -11.37
CA VAL A 19 12.66 -1.52 -10.03
C VAL A 19 11.55 -1.66 -8.99
N CYS A 20 10.34 -1.25 -9.35
CA CYS A 20 9.23 -1.13 -8.40
C CYS A 20 8.22 -2.27 -8.51
N GLY A 21 8.29 -3.10 -9.54
CA GLY A 21 7.33 -4.17 -9.83
C GLY A 21 6.38 -3.83 -10.96
N ASN A 22 5.54 -4.79 -11.37
CA ASN A 22 4.73 -4.68 -12.57
C ASN A 22 3.59 -3.66 -12.43
N PHE A 23 3.57 -2.68 -13.32
CA PHE A 23 2.50 -1.69 -13.50
C PHE A 23 2.15 -1.58 -14.97
N THR A 24 0.88 -1.30 -15.25
CA THR A 24 0.45 -0.70 -16.50
C THR A 24 0.38 0.81 -16.32
N GLY A 25 0.48 1.56 -17.41
CA GLY A 25 0.46 3.01 -17.33
C GLY A 25 -0.26 3.65 -18.51
N ARG A 26 -0.77 4.85 -18.28
CA ARG A 26 -1.33 5.70 -19.34
C ARG A 26 -0.97 7.15 -19.12
N LEU A 27 -0.81 7.88 -20.23
CA LEU A 27 -0.68 9.32 -20.21
C LEU A 27 -2.04 9.97 -19.95
N LEU A 28 -2.07 10.95 -19.05
CA LEU A 28 -3.26 11.73 -18.71
C LEU A 28 -3.35 13.04 -19.50
N THR A 29 -2.20 13.53 -19.95
CA THR A 29 -2.07 14.83 -20.64
C THR A 29 -1.10 14.72 -21.82
N GLU A 30 -1.10 15.74 -22.69
CA GLU A 30 -0.11 15.87 -23.78
C GLU A 30 1.27 16.36 -23.30
N ARG A 31 1.40 16.66 -22.01
CA ARG A 31 2.68 17.05 -21.38
C ARG A 31 3.06 16.00 -20.37
N TYR A 32 4.07 15.23 -20.69
CA TYR A 32 4.61 14.17 -19.87
C TYR A 32 6.04 14.48 -19.46
N THR A 33 6.39 14.16 -18.24
CA THR A 33 7.77 14.02 -17.78
C THR A 33 7.88 12.76 -16.95
N GLY A 34 8.97 12.02 -17.06
CA GLY A 34 9.23 10.82 -16.27
C GLY A 34 10.74 10.63 -16.09
N VAL A 35 11.19 10.66 -14.83
CA VAL A 35 12.56 10.34 -14.43
C VAL A 35 12.51 9.38 -13.27
N LEU A 36 13.34 8.35 -13.32
CA LEU A 36 13.53 7.37 -12.27
C LEU A 36 15.00 7.30 -11.90
N ASP A 37 15.33 7.69 -10.67
CA ASP A 37 16.66 7.54 -10.10
C ASP A 37 16.64 6.41 -9.07
N THR A 38 17.48 5.41 -9.25
CA THR A 38 17.61 4.29 -8.32
C THR A 38 18.75 4.54 -7.35
N HIS A 39 18.51 4.31 -6.08
CA HIS A 39 19.53 4.48 -5.03
C HIS A 39 19.97 3.12 -4.52
N PHE A 40 21.28 2.87 -4.63
CA PHE A 40 21.91 1.64 -4.18
C PHE A 40 22.51 1.82 -2.77
N ALA A 41 21.66 1.82 -1.75
CA ALA A 41 22.14 1.53 -0.40
C ALA A 41 21.98 0.02 -0.17
N LYS A 42 23.04 -0.67 0.27
CA LYS A 42 23.00 -2.13 0.51
C LYS A 42 21.84 -2.47 1.45
N GLY A 43 20.91 -3.32 0.98
CA GLY A 43 19.72 -3.72 1.76
C GLY A 43 18.52 -2.77 1.69
N LEU A 44 18.63 -1.57 1.12
CA LEU A 44 17.52 -0.64 0.92
C LEU A 44 17.13 -0.60 -0.55
N LYS A 45 15.87 -0.92 -0.85
CA LYS A 45 15.30 -0.76 -2.21
C LYS A 45 14.59 0.59 -2.26
N LEU A 46 15.28 1.59 -2.79
CA LEU A 46 14.86 2.98 -2.88
C LEU A 46 14.89 3.48 -4.30
N SER A 47 13.91 4.24 -4.69
CA SER A 47 13.89 4.97 -5.95
C SER A 47 13.26 6.36 -5.80
N THR A 48 13.83 7.34 -6.49
CA THR A 48 13.22 8.65 -6.65
C THR A 48 12.46 8.69 -7.96
N VAL A 49 11.17 8.96 -7.91
CA VAL A 49 10.28 9.09 -9.05
C VAL A 49 9.92 10.56 -9.22
N THR A 50 10.26 11.15 -10.36
CA THR A 50 9.80 12.48 -10.77
C THR A 50 8.95 12.32 -12.01
N THR A 51 7.69 12.73 -11.95
CA THR A 51 6.77 12.53 -13.09
C THR A 51 5.63 13.55 -13.12
N SER A 52 5.00 13.69 -14.28
CA SER A 52 3.78 14.48 -14.49
C SER A 52 2.93 13.90 -15.61
N GLY A 53 1.63 14.11 -15.55
CA GLY A 53 0.69 13.71 -16.59
C GLY A 53 0.52 12.19 -16.77
N VAL A 54 0.67 11.42 -15.71
CA VAL A 54 0.67 9.93 -15.73
C VAL A 54 -0.30 9.35 -14.72
N ASN A 55 -0.93 8.25 -15.11
CA ASN A 55 -1.52 7.28 -14.21
C ASN A 55 -0.79 5.94 -14.35
N LEU A 56 -0.32 5.39 -13.25
CA LEU A 56 0.11 4.00 -13.12
C LEU A 56 -0.98 3.20 -12.43
N SER A 57 -1.22 2.00 -12.91
CA SER A 57 -2.19 1.06 -12.32
C SER A 57 -1.57 -0.32 -12.21
N ARG A 58 -1.93 -0.99 -11.15
CA ARG A 58 -1.58 -2.37 -10.88
C ARG A 58 -2.87 -3.12 -10.63
N THR A 59 -3.26 -3.98 -11.56
CA THR A 59 -4.46 -4.82 -11.45
C THR A 59 -4.07 -6.19 -10.91
N TRP A 60 -5.04 -7.08 -10.71
CA TRP A 60 -4.76 -8.47 -10.35
C TRP A 60 -3.86 -9.21 -11.36
N GLN A 61 -3.83 -8.77 -12.62
CA GLN A 61 -2.95 -9.35 -13.64
C GLN A 61 -1.47 -9.03 -13.33
N GLU A 62 -1.16 -7.78 -13.00
CA GLU A 62 0.19 -7.35 -12.63
C GLU A 62 0.61 -7.90 -11.26
N VAL A 63 -0.34 -8.04 -10.32
CA VAL A 63 -0.08 -8.64 -9.00
C VAL A 63 0.33 -10.11 -9.15
N LYS A 64 -0.41 -10.92 -9.90
CA LYS A 64 -0.13 -12.37 -10.08
C LYS A 64 1.24 -12.65 -10.72
N GLY A 65 1.79 -11.72 -11.48
CA GLY A 65 3.08 -11.85 -12.17
C GLY A 65 4.27 -11.29 -11.39
N SER A 66 4.13 -10.95 -10.11
CA SER A 66 5.17 -10.27 -9.35
C SER A 66 5.33 -10.82 -7.93
N ASP A 67 6.51 -10.53 -7.36
CA ASP A 67 6.79 -10.77 -5.94
C ASP A 67 5.95 -9.80 -5.08
N ASP A 68 5.07 -10.32 -4.24
CA ASP A 68 4.18 -9.58 -3.34
C ASP A 68 4.81 -9.34 -1.95
N ALA A 69 6.11 -9.56 -1.82
CA ALA A 69 6.87 -9.50 -0.57
C ALA A 69 7.02 -8.07 0.00
N TRP A 70 6.41 -7.06 -0.60
CA TRP A 70 6.71 -5.65 -0.31
C TRP A 70 5.47 -4.82 -0.01
N PHE A 71 5.72 -3.71 0.73
CA PHE A 71 4.86 -2.52 0.76
C PHE A 71 5.61 -1.36 0.11
N TYR A 72 4.91 -0.62 -0.76
CA TYR A 72 5.42 0.66 -1.24
C TYR A 72 5.18 1.71 -0.17
N THR A 73 6.25 2.24 0.40
CA THR A 73 6.17 3.41 1.30
C THR A 73 6.56 4.63 0.49
N VAL A 74 5.58 5.47 0.21
CA VAL A 74 5.74 6.65 -0.64
C VAL A 74 5.95 7.87 0.23
N PHE A 75 7.10 8.53 0.06
CA PHE A 75 7.48 9.79 0.68
C PHE A 75 7.33 10.90 -0.36
N GLN A 76 6.34 11.74 -0.23
CA GLN A 76 6.11 12.85 -1.16
C GLN A 76 7.08 13.98 -0.87
N LEU A 77 7.94 14.35 -1.83
CA LEU A 77 8.94 15.42 -1.66
C LEU A 77 8.45 16.77 -2.15
N SER A 78 7.76 16.79 -3.31
CA SER A 78 7.19 18.00 -3.88
C SER A 78 6.03 17.68 -4.82
N GLY A 79 5.17 18.65 -5.08
CA GLY A 79 3.94 18.46 -5.85
C GLY A 79 2.91 17.61 -5.08
N GLN A 80 1.98 17.04 -5.82
CA GLN A 80 0.88 16.24 -5.29
C GLN A 80 0.72 14.94 -6.07
N ALA A 81 0.22 13.92 -5.39
CA ALA A 81 -0.17 12.65 -6.01
C ALA A 81 -1.47 12.16 -5.40
N ILE A 82 -2.26 11.42 -6.18
CA ILE A 82 -3.44 10.70 -5.71
C ILE A 82 -3.12 9.21 -5.75
N MET A 83 -3.34 8.51 -4.64
CA MET A 83 -3.12 7.08 -4.49
C MET A 83 -4.43 6.40 -4.15
N GLU A 84 -4.69 5.25 -4.78
CA GLU A 84 -5.91 4.47 -4.57
C GLU A 84 -5.57 3.02 -4.27
N GLN A 85 -6.18 2.48 -3.24
CA GLN A 85 -6.16 1.05 -2.91
C GLN A 85 -7.33 0.70 -1.99
N ASP A 86 -7.94 -0.48 -2.17
CA ASP A 86 -9.02 -1.01 -1.32
C ASP A 86 -10.19 -0.03 -1.14
N GLU A 87 -10.70 0.51 -2.25
CA GLU A 87 -11.79 1.50 -2.26
C GLU A 87 -11.48 2.81 -1.51
N ARG A 88 -10.23 3.03 -1.15
CA ARG A 88 -9.74 4.27 -0.54
C ARG A 88 -8.97 5.08 -1.56
N GLN A 89 -9.18 6.37 -1.51
CA GLN A 89 -8.43 7.34 -2.29
C GLN A 89 -7.83 8.37 -1.34
N VAL A 90 -6.56 8.65 -1.52
CA VAL A 90 -5.85 9.66 -0.74
C VAL A 90 -5.08 10.59 -1.66
N GLN A 91 -5.18 11.89 -1.38
CA GLN A 91 -4.31 12.90 -1.95
C GLN A 91 -3.18 13.19 -0.96
N ILE A 92 -1.93 13.09 -1.42
CA ILE A 92 -0.73 13.40 -0.64
C ILE A 92 -0.01 14.58 -1.24
N GLY A 93 0.50 15.45 -0.38
CA GLY A 93 1.31 16.63 -0.71
C GLY A 93 2.72 16.54 -0.13
N ALA A 94 3.55 17.56 -0.38
CA ALA A 94 4.92 17.59 0.08
C ALA A 94 5.06 17.34 1.59
N GLY A 95 5.91 16.40 1.98
CA GLY A 95 6.13 15.95 3.36
C GLY A 95 5.21 14.85 3.85
N ASP A 96 4.12 14.53 3.14
CA ASP A 96 3.24 13.43 3.49
C ASP A 96 3.88 12.07 3.15
N ILE A 97 3.44 11.04 3.87
CA ILE A 97 3.78 9.64 3.58
C ILE A 97 2.49 8.85 3.36
N THR A 98 2.53 7.84 2.51
CA THR A 98 1.47 6.82 2.42
C THR A 98 2.06 5.44 2.17
N LEU A 99 1.29 4.40 2.48
CA LEU A 99 1.61 3.01 2.19
C LEU A 99 0.66 2.45 1.15
N LEU A 100 1.19 1.57 0.28
CA LEU A 100 0.40 0.72 -0.60
C LEU A 100 0.92 -0.72 -0.50
N ASP A 101 0.00 -1.66 -0.46
CA ASP A 101 0.31 -3.10 -0.43
C ASP A 101 0.56 -3.62 -1.84
N ALA A 102 1.78 -4.10 -2.13
CA ALA A 102 2.14 -4.62 -3.44
C ALA A 102 1.37 -5.89 -3.85
N SER A 103 0.79 -6.62 -2.89
CA SER A 103 0.00 -7.83 -3.14
C SER A 103 -1.45 -7.54 -3.57
N ARG A 104 -1.83 -6.28 -3.69
CA ARG A 104 -3.20 -5.87 -4.03
C ARG A 104 -3.21 -4.83 -5.13
N PRO A 105 -4.30 -4.73 -5.92
CA PRO A 105 -4.46 -3.68 -6.91
C PRO A 105 -4.34 -2.30 -6.32
N CYS A 106 -3.71 -1.39 -7.06
CA CYS A 106 -3.60 0.02 -6.69
C CYS A 106 -3.49 0.91 -7.93
N SER A 107 -3.75 2.20 -7.75
CA SER A 107 -3.57 3.21 -8.79
C SER A 107 -2.89 4.45 -8.22
N LEU A 108 -2.02 5.04 -9.01
CA LEU A 108 -1.24 6.23 -8.67
C LEU A 108 -1.43 7.26 -9.80
N TYR A 109 -1.79 8.49 -9.45
CA TYR A 109 -2.09 9.56 -10.39
C TYR A 109 -1.23 10.80 -10.11
N TRP A 110 -0.59 11.31 -11.15
CA TRP A 110 0.18 12.56 -11.11
C TRP A 110 -0.27 13.45 -12.27
N GLN A 111 -1.13 14.43 -11.98
CA GLN A 111 -1.59 15.40 -12.98
C GLN A 111 -0.52 16.43 -13.30
N GLU A 112 0.09 16.96 -12.24
CA GLU A 112 1.14 17.97 -12.32
C GLU A 112 2.50 17.38 -11.93
N SER A 113 3.55 18.19 -12.04
CA SER A 113 4.90 17.80 -11.66
C SER A 113 4.97 17.40 -10.20
N SER A 114 5.44 16.20 -9.95
CA SER A 114 5.51 15.59 -8.64
C SER A 114 6.83 14.84 -8.49
N LYS A 115 7.41 14.90 -7.30
CA LYS A 115 8.62 14.17 -6.94
C LYS A 115 8.39 13.42 -5.64
N GLN A 116 8.69 12.13 -5.64
CA GLN A 116 8.53 11.24 -4.48
C GLN A 116 9.69 10.26 -4.38
N ILE A 117 9.90 9.72 -3.19
CA ILE A 117 10.74 8.54 -2.96
C ILE A 117 9.83 7.36 -2.69
N SER A 118 10.08 6.26 -3.38
CA SER A 118 9.46 4.96 -3.12
C SER A 118 10.47 4.07 -2.39
N LEU A 119 10.15 3.71 -1.15
CA LEU A 119 10.86 2.73 -0.35
C LEU A 119 10.06 1.42 -0.33
N LEU A 120 10.67 0.32 -0.77
CA LEU A 120 10.08 -1.00 -0.67
C LEU A 120 10.37 -1.58 0.72
N LEU A 121 9.36 -1.58 1.60
CA LEU A 121 9.45 -2.21 2.92
C LEU A 121 9.13 -3.71 2.81
N PRO A 122 10.00 -4.60 3.33
CA PRO A 122 9.71 -6.03 3.38
C PRO A 122 8.41 -6.30 4.15
N ARG A 123 7.51 -7.10 3.57
CA ARG A 123 6.26 -7.53 4.20
C ARG A 123 6.52 -8.20 5.54
N THR A 124 7.47 -9.13 5.59
CA THR A 124 7.85 -9.85 6.81
C THR A 124 8.26 -8.91 7.95
N LEU A 125 8.99 -7.83 7.63
CA LEU A 125 9.37 -6.84 8.61
C LEU A 125 8.14 -6.09 9.15
N LEU A 126 7.25 -5.64 8.27
CA LEU A 126 6.06 -4.89 8.68
C LEU A 126 5.12 -5.77 9.52
N GLU A 127 4.89 -7.02 9.15
CA GLU A 127 4.04 -7.99 9.85
C GLU A 127 4.56 -8.33 11.25
N GLN A 128 5.87 -8.35 11.48
CA GLN A 128 6.45 -8.51 12.83
C GLN A 128 6.02 -7.40 13.80
N TYR A 129 5.84 -6.18 13.30
CA TYR A 129 5.40 -5.04 14.10
C TYR A 129 3.88 -4.86 14.16
N PHE A 130 3.14 -5.58 13.30
CA PHE A 130 1.68 -5.59 13.23
C PHE A 130 1.12 -7.02 13.25
N PRO A 131 1.40 -7.84 14.29
CA PRO A 131 1.15 -9.28 14.28
C PRO A 131 -0.33 -9.68 14.20
N HIS A 132 -1.27 -8.75 14.45
CA HIS A 132 -2.71 -9.02 14.48
C HIS A 132 -3.53 -8.04 13.63
N GLN A 133 -2.87 -7.23 12.82
CA GLN A 133 -3.52 -6.16 12.08
C GLN A 133 -2.80 -5.94 10.75
N LYS A 134 -3.57 -5.79 9.67
CA LYS A 134 -3.00 -5.36 8.39
C LYS A 134 -2.79 -3.85 8.43
N PRO A 135 -1.63 -3.34 8.01
CA PRO A 135 -1.41 -1.90 7.89
C PRO A 135 -2.47 -1.27 6.99
N VAL A 136 -3.00 -0.14 7.40
CA VAL A 136 -3.95 0.60 6.58
C VAL A 136 -3.20 1.26 5.43
N CYS A 137 -3.60 0.93 4.19
CA CYS A 137 -3.02 1.46 2.97
C CYS A 137 -3.89 2.58 2.38
N ALA A 138 -3.31 3.37 1.46
CA ALA A 138 -3.93 4.53 0.85
C ALA A 138 -4.51 5.50 1.89
N GLU A 139 -3.75 5.78 2.94
CA GLU A 139 -4.02 6.82 3.93
C GLU A 139 -2.89 7.85 3.96
N ARG A 140 -3.24 9.11 4.24
CA ARG A 140 -2.28 10.20 4.40
C ARG A 140 -1.70 10.18 5.80
N LEU A 141 -0.40 9.97 5.91
CA LEU A 141 0.37 10.25 7.12
C LEU A 141 0.88 11.68 7.00
N ASP A 142 0.30 12.56 7.79
CA ASP A 142 0.44 14.01 7.66
C ASP A 142 1.86 14.50 7.94
N ALA A 143 2.36 15.39 7.10
CA ALA A 143 3.69 16.00 7.19
C ALA A 143 3.98 16.69 8.53
N ASP A 144 2.94 17.18 9.22
CA ASP A 144 3.09 17.89 10.49
C ASP A 144 3.31 16.94 11.68
N LEU A 145 3.12 15.63 11.49
CA LEU A 145 3.35 14.65 12.54
C LEU A 145 4.85 14.46 12.81
N PRO A 146 5.31 14.55 14.08
CA PRO A 146 6.73 14.42 14.42
C PRO A 146 7.36 13.12 13.91
N MET A 147 6.62 11.99 13.96
CA MET A 147 7.14 10.70 13.49
C MET A 147 7.28 10.65 11.97
N VAL A 148 6.43 11.34 11.22
CA VAL A 148 6.53 11.50 9.77
C VAL A 148 7.78 12.31 9.41
N GLN A 149 8.02 13.42 10.10
CA GLN A 149 9.21 14.24 9.90
C GLN A 149 10.51 13.49 10.23
N LEU A 150 10.52 12.71 11.33
CA LEU A 150 11.67 11.87 11.68
C LEU A 150 11.89 10.77 10.63
N SER A 151 10.84 10.19 10.08
CA SER A 151 10.92 9.20 9.00
C SER A 151 11.55 9.79 7.74
N HIS A 152 11.18 11.01 7.35
CA HIS A 152 11.81 11.72 6.24
C HIS A 152 13.29 11.97 6.47
N ARG A 153 13.68 12.42 7.67
CA ARG A 153 15.09 12.65 8.02
C ARG A 153 15.90 11.37 7.98
N LEU A 154 15.38 10.30 8.57
CA LEU A 154 16.04 8.99 8.55
C LEU A 154 16.25 8.50 7.10
N LEU A 155 15.21 8.63 6.25
CA LEU A 155 15.31 8.25 4.85
C LEU A 155 16.38 9.06 4.11
N GLN A 156 16.39 10.40 4.25
CA GLN A 156 17.36 11.27 3.61
C GLN A 156 18.79 10.97 4.02
N GLU A 157 19.05 10.78 5.33
CA GLU A 157 20.37 10.40 5.84
C GLU A 157 20.81 9.04 5.30
N SER A 158 19.91 8.08 5.23
CA SER A 158 20.19 6.74 4.68
C SER A 158 20.55 6.81 3.19
N MET A 159 19.87 7.67 2.41
CA MET A 159 20.16 7.86 0.98
C MET A 159 21.48 8.58 0.71
N ASN A 160 21.83 9.55 1.56
CA ASN A 160 23.02 10.38 1.40
C ASN A 160 24.30 9.70 1.91
N ASN A 161 24.20 8.55 2.56
CA ASN A 161 25.34 7.83 3.11
C ASN A 161 25.63 6.51 2.35
N PRO A 162 26.48 6.56 1.31
CA PRO A 162 26.83 5.38 0.52
C PRO A 162 27.66 4.35 1.28
N ALA A 163 28.17 4.71 2.47
CA ALA A 163 29.00 3.84 3.31
C ALA A 163 28.17 2.95 4.24
N LEU A 164 26.84 3.08 4.29
CA LEU A 164 25.99 2.20 5.09
C LEU A 164 26.24 0.73 4.76
N SER A 165 26.53 -0.05 5.78
CA SER A 165 26.61 -1.50 5.71
C SER A 165 25.19 -2.10 5.57
N GLU A 166 25.11 -3.37 5.20
CA GLU A 166 23.84 -4.10 5.13
C GLU A 166 23.12 -4.11 6.49
N THR A 167 23.86 -4.37 7.57
CA THR A 167 23.31 -4.37 8.94
C THR A 167 22.76 -3.00 9.36
N GLU A 168 23.45 -1.89 9.00
CA GLU A 168 22.95 -0.55 9.28
C GLU A 168 21.72 -0.21 8.46
N SER A 169 21.64 -0.68 7.22
CA SER A 169 20.46 -0.54 6.36
C SER A 169 19.25 -1.30 6.91
N GLU A 170 19.45 -2.53 7.41
CA GLU A 170 18.42 -3.29 8.11
C GLU A 170 17.93 -2.56 9.37
N ALA A 171 18.85 -2.02 10.16
CA ALA A 171 18.52 -1.23 11.34
C ALA A 171 17.72 0.03 10.97
N ALA A 172 18.08 0.71 9.87
CA ALA A 172 17.33 1.85 9.35
C ALA A 172 15.91 1.48 8.93
N LEU A 173 15.70 0.32 8.26
CA LEU A 173 14.36 -0.20 7.91
C LEU A 173 13.55 -0.50 9.16
N GLN A 174 14.12 -1.15 10.17
CA GLN A 174 13.46 -1.42 11.45
C GLN A 174 13.06 -0.12 12.16
N ALA A 175 13.97 0.85 12.21
CA ALA A 175 13.69 2.17 12.78
C ALA A 175 12.56 2.89 12.02
N MET A 176 12.51 2.79 10.69
CA MET A 176 11.44 3.34 9.86
C MET A 176 10.08 2.76 10.24
N VAL A 177 9.98 1.44 10.37
CA VAL A 177 8.73 0.78 10.79
C VAL A 177 8.34 1.20 12.21
N CYS A 178 9.30 1.30 13.14
CA CYS A 178 9.05 1.78 14.50
C CYS A 178 8.51 3.22 14.53
N LEU A 179 9.04 4.12 13.68
CA LEU A 179 8.57 5.50 13.57
C LEU A 179 7.16 5.59 12.97
N LEU A 180 6.87 4.79 11.97
CA LEU A 180 5.55 4.79 11.30
C LEU A 180 4.47 4.10 12.12
N ARG A 181 4.82 3.12 12.96
CA ARG A 181 3.86 2.33 13.73
C ARG A 181 2.89 3.17 14.57
N PRO A 182 3.30 4.14 15.41
CA PRO A 182 2.36 4.93 16.21
C PRO A 182 1.37 5.72 15.37
N VAL A 183 1.81 6.20 14.19
CA VAL A 183 0.98 7.00 13.28
C VAL A 183 -0.06 6.12 12.59
N LEU A 184 0.33 4.93 12.17
CA LEU A 184 -0.56 3.93 11.58
C LEU A 184 -1.60 3.42 12.61
N HIS A 185 -1.20 3.22 13.87
CA HIS A 185 -2.12 2.80 14.95
C HIS A 185 -3.08 3.90 15.42
N GLN A 186 -2.65 5.16 15.46
CA GLN A 186 -3.50 6.26 15.94
C GLN A 186 -4.74 6.44 15.07
N ARG A 187 -4.66 6.15 13.78
CA ARG A 187 -5.80 6.27 12.86
C ARG A 187 -6.83 5.17 12.99
N GLU A 188 -6.45 3.98 13.45
CA GLU A 188 -7.43 2.96 13.83
C GLU A 188 -8.32 3.39 14.99
N SER A 189 -7.82 4.23 15.91
CA SER A 189 -8.61 4.76 17.04
C SER A 189 -9.67 5.78 16.58
N VAL A 190 -9.51 6.39 15.41
CA VAL A 190 -10.45 7.38 14.84
C VAL A 190 -11.54 6.71 13.99
N GLN A 191 -11.34 5.46 13.57
CA GLN A 191 -12.40 4.75 12.85
C GLN A 191 -13.61 4.50 13.79
N PRO A 192 -14.84 4.68 13.29
CA PRO A 192 -16.04 4.33 14.05
C PRO A 192 -15.93 2.89 14.57
N ARG A 193 -16.35 2.66 15.82
CA ARG A 193 -16.30 1.32 16.46
C ARG A 193 -16.89 0.21 15.55
N ARG A 194 -17.91 0.54 14.75
CA ARG A 194 -18.53 -0.36 13.78
C ARG A 194 -17.60 -0.74 12.64
N GLU A 195 -16.81 0.19 12.12
CA GLU A 195 -15.86 -0.06 11.03
C GLU A 195 -14.74 -1.00 11.48
N ARG A 196 -14.16 -0.72 12.65
CA ARG A 196 -13.15 -1.61 13.26
C ARG A 196 -13.69 -3.02 13.48
N GLN A 197 -14.96 -3.13 13.88
CA GLN A 197 -15.61 -4.41 14.12
C GLN A 197 -15.87 -5.15 12.80
N PHE A 198 -16.22 -4.44 11.74
CA PHE A 198 -16.34 -5.00 10.38
C PHE A 198 -15.01 -5.54 9.87
N GLN A 199 -13.92 -4.76 9.99
CA GLN A 199 -12.59 -5.18 9.56
C GLN A 199 -12.10 -6.43 10.34
N LYS A 200 -12.34 -6.50 11.64
CA LYS A 200 -12.04 -7.71 12.43
C LYS A 200 -12.78 -8.95 11.92
N VAL A 201 -14.04 -8.80 11.57
CA VAL A 201 -14.84 -9.90 10.99
C VAL A 201 -14.29 -10.32 9.63
N VAL A 202 -13.96 -9.37 8.77
CA VAL A 202 -13.38 -9.65 7.44
C VAL A 202 -12.05 -10.39 7.58
N THR A 203 -11.15 -9.90 8.44
CA THR A 203 -9.87 -10.56 8.71
C THR A 203 -10.07 -11.98 9.24
N LEU A 204 -10.99 -12.19 10.18
CA LEU A 204 -11.30 -13.53 10.70
C LEU A 204 -11.81 -14.47 9.61
N ILE A 205 -12.63 -13.98 8.67
CA ILE A 205 -13.10 -14.75 7.51
C ILE A 205 -11.93 -15.11 6.61
N ASP A 206 -11.08 -14.15 6.25
CA ASP A 206 -9.93 -14.35 5.36
C ASP A 206 -8.94 -15.36 5.95
N ASP A 207 -8.64 -15.26 7.23
CA ASP A 207 -7.69 -16.15 7.94
C ASP A 207 -8.21 -17.60 8.05
N ASN A 208 -9.53 -17.80 8.01
CA ASN A 208 -10.18 -19.10 8.18
C ASN A 208 -10.94 -19.57 6.93
N ILE A 209 -10.67 -18.99 5.76
CA ILE A 209 -11.44 -19.25 4.53
C ILE A 209 -11.44 -20.71 4.07
N ARG A 210 -10.44 -21.50 4.49
CA ARG A 210 -10.28 -22.92 4.16
C ARG A 210 -10.92 -23.84 5.20
N GLU A 211 -11.39 -23.29 6.32
CA GLU A 211 -11.92 -24.09 7.42
C GLU A 211 -13.42 -24.37 7.21
N GLU A 212 -13.83 -25.63 7.34
CA GLU A 212 -15.26 -26.03 7.23
C GLU A 212 -16.15 -25.41 8.33
N ILE A 213 -15.54 -24.94 9.41
CA ILE A 213 -16.21 -24.30 10.54
C ILE A 213 -16.69 -22.89 10.22
N LEU A 214 -16.23 -22.28 9.12
CA LEU A 214 -16.52 -20.90 8.78
C LEU A 214 -18.02 -20.68 8.44
N ARG A 215 -18.81 -20.37 9.45
CA ARG A 215 -20.25 -20.09 9.40
C ARG A 215 -20.56 -18.78 10.12
N PRO A 216 -21.64 -18.09 9.75
CA PRO A 216 -22.03 -16.84 10.42
C PRO A 216 -22.15 -16.96 11.95
N GLU A 217 -22.62 -18.09 12.45
CA GLU A 217 -22.76 -18.36 13.87
C GLU A 217 -21.41 -18.44 14.59
N TRP A 218 -20.44 -19.13 13.97
CA TRP A 218 -19.09 -19.23 14.48
C TRP A 218 -18.38 -17.86 14.47
N ILE A 219 -18.47 -17.11 13.35
CA ILE A 219 -17.90 -15.76 13.22
C ILE A 219 -18.48 -14.82 14.31
N ALA A 220 -19.78 -14.88 14.53
CA ALA A 220 -20.44 -14.07 15.55
C ALA A 220 -19.92 -14.42 16.94
N GLY A 221 -19.72 -15.71 17.26
CA GLY A 221 -19.13 -16.19 18.50
C GLY A 221 -17.70 -15.68 18.73
N GLU A 222 -16.81 -15.88 17.73
CA GLU A 222 -15.40 -15.47 17.81
C GLU A 222 -15.24 -13.93 17.94
N THR A 223 -16.16 -13.17 17.35
CA THR A 223 -16.11 -11.69 17.38
C THR A 223 -16.93 -11.06 18.52
N GLY A 224 -17.53 -11.90 19.39
CA GLY A 224 -18.31 -11.44 20.55
C GLY A 224 -19.58 -10.66 20.19
N MET A 225 -20.19 -10.95 19.02
CA MET A 225 -21.41 -10.26 18.58
C MET A 225 -22.56 -11.25 18.37
N SER A 226 -23.80 -10.73 18.30
CA SER A 226 -24.93 -11.55 17.90
C SER A 226 -24.93 -11.77 16.37
N VAL A 227 -25.43 -12.91 15.93
CA VAL A 227 -25.61 -13.22 14.50
C VAL A 227 -26.41 -12.13 13.79
N ARG A 228 -27.46 -11.59 14.43
CA ARG A 228 -28.23 -10.46 13.90
C ARG A 228 -27.38 -9.21 13.70
N SER A 229 -26.44 -8.92 14.61
CA SER A 229 -25.53 -7.76 14.49
C SER A 229 -24.55 -7.97 13.33
N LEU A 230 -24.07 -9.20 13.12
CA LEU A 230 -23.22 -9.58 12.00
C LEU A 230 -23.93 -9.34 10.66
N TYR A 231 -25.14 -9.88 10.49
CA TYR A 231 -25.93 -9.69 9.27
C TYR A 231 -26.21 -8.21 9.00
N ARG A 232 -26.60 -7.44 10.01
CA ARG A 232 -26.84 -6.00 9.87
C ARG A 232 -25.58 -5.24 9.46
N MET A 233 -24.43 -5.59 10.02
CA MET A 233 -23.14 -4.96 9.70
C MET A 233 -22.75 -5.17 8.23
N PHE A 234 -23.00 -6.36 7.67
CA PHE A 234 -22.79 -6.63 6.25
C PHE A 234 -23.84 -5.93 5.36
N ALA A 235 -25.09 -5.91 5.79
CA ALA A 235 -26.16 -5.23 5.07
C ALA A 235 -25.94 -3.70 4.99
N ASP A 236 -25.40 -3.07 6.04
CA ASP A 236 -25.01 -1.65 6.06
C ASP A 236 -23.95 -1.33 4.98
N LYS A 237 -23.20 -2.35 4.52
CA LYS A 237 -22.20 -2.27 3.44
C LYS A 237 -22.71 -2.76 2.09
N GLY A 238 -24.00 -3.06 1.99
CA GLY A 238 -24.60 -3.64 0.78
C GLY A 238 -24.19 -5.10 0.51
N LEU A 239 -23.67 -5.81 1.52
CA LEU A 239 -23.16 -7.17 1.42
C LEU A 239 -24.07 -8.17 2.15
N VAL A 240 -24.03 -9.43 1.70
CA VAL A 240 -24.63 -10.57 2.40
C VAL A 240 -23.52 -11.48 2.89
N VAL A 241 -23.38 -11.66 4.20
CA VAL A 241 -22.27 -12.40 4.81
C VAL A 241 -22.06 -13.80 4.24
N ALA A 242 -23.12 -14.57 4.05
CA ALA A 242 -23.05 -15.93 3.48
C ALA A 242 -22.57 -15.92 2.01
N GLN A 243 -22.95 -14.91 1.24
CA GLN A 243 -22.50 -14.73 -0.15
C GLN A 243 -21.05 -14.24 -0.21
N TYR A 244 -20.67 -13.38 0.71
CA TYR A 244 -19.28 -12.92 0.87
C TYR A 244 -18.34 -14.08 1.14
N ILE A 245 -18.64 -14.94 2.11
CA ILE A 245 -17.87 -16.16 2.42
C ILE A 245 -17.78 -17.08 1.20
N ARG A 246 -18.90 -17.34 0.53
CA ARG A 246 -18.95 -18.21 -0.65
C ARG A 246 -18.10 -17.67 -1.79
N ASN A 247 -18.17 -16.38 -2.07
CA ASN A 247 -17.41 -15.76 -3.15
C ASN A 247 -15.90 -15.87 -2.89
N LEU A 248 -15.46 -15.64 -1.65
CA LEU A 248 -14.06 -15.81 -1.27
C LEU A 248 -13.61 -17.27 -1.36
N SER A 249 -14.43 -18.22 -0.89
CA SER A 249 -14.12 -19.67 -0.98
C SER A 249 -13.97 -20.13 -2.44
N LEU A 250 -14.81 -19.62 -3.36
CA LEU A 250 -14.71 -19.93 -4.79
C LEU A 250 -13.44 -19.39 -5.44
N ILE A 251 -12.98 -18.20 -5.02
CA ILE A 251 -11.72 -17.63 -5.50
C ILE A 251 -10.53 -18.48 -5.05
N HIS A 252 -10.54 -18.96 -3.80
CA HIS A 252 -9.47 -19.80 -3.26
C HIS A 252 -9.48 -21.26 -3.76
N ILE A 253 -10.63 -21.82 -4.18
CA ILE A 253 -10.73 -23.17 -4.76
C ILE A 253 -10.30 -23.17 -6.24
N SER A 254 -10.34 -22.02 -6.91
CA SER A 254 -9.93 -21.89 -8.32
C SER A 254 -8.43 -21.65 -8.51
N GLU A 255 -7.63 -21.64 -7.44
CA GLU A 255 -6.17 -21.61 -7.50
C GLU A 255 -5.63 -23.04 -7.32
N PRO A 256 -5.03 -23.64 -8.40
CA PRO A 256 -4.32 -24.90 -8.30
C PRO A 256 -2.97 -24.76 -7.59
#